data_10823c4e005edc33d3a7ef137a602823
#
_entry.id   10823c4e005edc33d3a7ef137a602823
#
_cell.length_a   1.000
_cell.length_b   1.000
_cell.length_c   1.000
_cell.angle_alpha   90.00
_cell.angle_beta   90.00
_cell.angle_gamma   90.00
#
_symmetry.space_group_name_H-M   'P 1'
#
loop_
_entity.id
_entity.type
_entity.pdbx_description
1 polymer ?
#
loop_
_entity_poly.entity_id
_entity_poly.type
_entity_poly.pdbx_seq_one_letter_code
_entity_poly.pdbx_strand_id
1 'polypeptide(L)'
;MMTPDLLCGSRILIVDDEPANLKLLDKMLASQGYEQRILIQDPREVLRHYQEARPDLILLDINMPHLDGYQVMEQLKALNDPLPAPIVILTAQHGRDYLLKALAAGARDFVGKPFDRAELLMRVRNLLDAQLAHRMVNDQKDVLEEMVRVRTEELHQTRLQVVRRLGQAAEFRDNETGLHIVRMSQYATLLARSLGWNDADCELMLHASPMHDIGKIGIPDAILLKPGKLEPHEWAIMQTHAQIGADLLAGDDTRLLRLAHEIALNHHEKWDGSGYP
;
A
#
# COMPACT_ATOMS: atom_id res chain seq x y z
N MET A 1 8.31 25.04 -8.72
CA MET A 1 7.17 25.92 -9.03
C MET A 1 6.20 25.16 -9.91
N MET A 2 4.94 25.12 -9.51
CA MET A 2 3.87 24.53 -10.33
C MET A 2 3.66 25.33 -11.61
N THR A 3 3.15 24.66 -12.64
CA THR A 3 2.80 25.36 -13.88
C THR A 3 1.64 26.33 -13.64
N PRO A 4 1.60 27.49 -14.30
CA PRO A 4 0.53 28.48 -14.15
C PRO A 4 -0.88 27.89 -14.32
N ASP A 5 -1.04 26.95 -15.25
CA ASP A 5 -2.33 26.30 -15.54
C ASP A 5 -2.86 25.45 -14.35
N LEU A 6 -1.99 24.74 -13.63
CA LEU A 6 -2.37 24.00 -12.45
C LEU A 6 -2.84 24.89 -11.30
N LEU A 7 -2.19 26.05 -11.13
CA LEU A 7 -2.59 27.02 -10.12
C LEU A 7 -3.92 27.68 -10.45
N CYS A 8 -4.19 27.97 -11.73
CA CYS A 8 -5.43 28.58 -12.19
C CYS A 8 -6.65 27.67 -11.95
N GLY A 9 -6.47 26.36 -12.02
CA GLY A 9 -7.51 25.36 -11.74
C GLY A 9 -7.79 25.09 -10.25
N SER A 10 -7.03 25.73 -9.33
CA SER A 10 -7.21 25.52 -7.89
C SER A 10 -8.55 26.05 -7.38
N ARG A 11 -9.17 25.30 -6.46
CA ARG A 11 -10.43 25.66 -5.81
C ARG A 11 -10.15 26.50 -4.57
N ILE A 12 -10.60 27.75 -4.58
CA ILE A 12 -10.41 28.68 -3.48
C ILE A 12 -11.76 28.97 -2.83
N LEU A 13 -11.87 28.67 -1.56
CA LEU A 13 -13.03 29.00 -0.74
C LEU A 13 -12.79 30.36 -0.09
N ILE A 14 -13.74 31.30 -0.23
CA ILE A 14 -13.64 32.65 0.30
C ILE A 14 -14.85 32.86 1.24
N VAL A 15 -14.56 33.09 2.51
CA VAL A 15 -15.56 33.21 3.56
C VAL A 15 -15.45 34.56 4.24
N ASP A 16 -16.44 35.42 4.08
CA ASP A 16 -16.51 36.75 4.71
C ASP A 16 -17.99 37.16 4.74
N ASP A 17 -18.50 37.63 5.87
CA ASP A 17 -19.90 38.03 6.00
C ASP A 17 -20.23 39.35 5.27
N GLU A 18 -19.19 40.12 4.93
CA GLU A 18 -19.33 41.39 4.22
C GLU A 18 -19.30 41.18 2.70
N PRO A 19 -20.42 41.41 1.96
CA PRO A 19 -20.42 41.19 0.50
C PRO A 19 -19.40 42.03 -0.29
N ALA A 20 -19.00 43.19 0.26
CA ALA A 20 -18.00 44.06 -0.36
C ALA A 20 -16.62 43.39 -0.37
N ASN A 21 -16.25 42.72 0.73
CA ASN A 21 -15.00 41.99 0.85
C ASN A 21 -14.98 40.80 -0.09
N LEU A 22 -16.06 40.01 -0.14
CA LEU A 22 -16.21 38.87 -1.06
C LEU A 22 -16.00 39.31 -2.52
N LYS A 23 -16.65 40.36 -2.96
CA LYS A 23 -16.51 40.92 -4.32
C LYS A 23 -15.09 41.43 -4.60
N LEU A 24 -14.43 42.05 -3.61
CA LEU A 24 -13.07 42.53 -3.75
C LEU A 24 -12.09 41.37 -3.92
N LEU A 25 -12.15 40.37 -3.04
CA LEU A 25 -11.30 39.18 -3.08
C LEU A 25 -11.53 38.38 -4.37
N ASP A 26 -12.78 38.19 -4.78
CA ASP A 26 -13.14 37.53 -6.03
C ASP A 26 -12.48 38.21 -7.24
N LYS A 27 -12.58 39.55 -7.34
CA LYS A 27 -11.94 40.33 -8.42
C LYS A 27 -10.42 40.23 -8.39
N MET A 28 -9.81 40.27 -7.19
CA MET A 28 -8.35 40.16 -7.06
C MET A 28 -7.87 38.82 -7.57
N LEU A 29 -8.52 37.72 -7.15
CA LEU A 29 -8.15 36.35 -7.57
C LEU A 29 -8.47 36.10 -9.05
N ALA A 30 -9.63 36.55 -9.54
CA ALA A 30 -10.00 36.45 -10.95
C ALA A 30 -8.95 37.12 -11.86
N SER A 31 -8.40 38.28 -11.44
CA SER A 31 -7.37 39.00 -12.21
C SER A 31 -6.04 38.22 -12.36
N GLN A 32 -5.81 37.17 -11.60
CA GLN A 32 -4.65 36.27 -11.68
C GLN A 32 -4.98 34.92 -12.35
N GLY A 33 -6.20 34.77 -12.87
CA GLY A 33 -6.60 33.57 -13.60
C GLY A 33 -7.12 32.43 -12.72
N TYR A 34 -7.28 32.60 -11.41
CA TYR A 34 -7.95 31.58 -10.58
C TYR A 34 -9.42 31.47 -10.98
N GLU A 35 -9.81 30.33 -11.54
CA GLU A 35 -11.16 30.18 -12.14
C GLU A 35 -12.18 29.63 -11.14
N GLN A 36 -11.78 28.76 -10.24
CA GLN A 36 -12.68 28.07 -9.31
C GLN A 36 -12.69 28.76 -7.93
N ARG A 37 -13.54 29.75 -7.80
CA ARG A 37 -13.72 30.51 -6.55
C ARG A 37 -15.14 30.31 -6.02
N ILE A 38 -15.24 29.92 -4.76
CA ILE A 38 -16.50 29.68 -4.05
C ILE A 38 -16.63 30.75 -2.97
N LEU A 39 -17.67 31.58 -3.09
CA LEU A 39 -17.91 32.69 -2.18
C LEU A 39 -18.97 32.27 -1.17
N ILE A 40 -18.67 32.39 0.12
CA ILE A 40 -19.57 32.03 1.21
C ILE A 40 -19.75 33.23 2.12
N GLN A 41 -20.99 33.69 2.26
CA GLN A 41 -21.33 34.78 3.16
C GLN A 41 -21.76 34.29 4.55
N ASP A 42 -22.39 33.13 4.63
CA ASP A 42 -22.82 32.51 5.89
C ASP A 42 -21.79 31.47 6.37
N PRO A 43 -21.07 31.70 7.47
CA PRO A 43 -20.04 30.78 7.94
C PRO A 43 -20.56 29.38 8.28
N ARG A 44 -21.88 29.21 8.53
CA ARG A 44 -22.50 27.91 8.80
C ARG A 44 -22.51 26.97 7.59
N GLU A 45 -22.35 27.51 6.39
CA GLU A 45 -22.30 26.73 5.15
C GLU A 45 -20.90 26.23 4.80
N VAL A 46 -19.85 26.70 5.49
CA VAL A 46 -18.44 26.39 5.17
C VAL A 46 -18.17 24.91 5.19
N LEU A 47 -18.65 24.20 6.21
CA LEU A 47 -18.38 22.75 6.36
C LEU A 47 -18.94 21.94 5.20
N ARG A 48 -20.18 22.25 4.77
CA ARG A 48 -20.83 21.62 3.62
C ARG A 48 -20.03 21.87 2.34
N HIS A 49 -19.70 23.12 2.06
CA HIS A 49 -18.94 23.48 0.85
C HIS A 49 -17.53 22.91 0.85
N TYR A 50 -16.89 22.80 2.01
CA TYR A 50 -15.59 22.14 2.15
C TYR A 50 -15.65 20.67 1.73
N GLN A 51 -16.65 19.94 2.22
CA GLN A 51 -16.83 18.52 1.91
C GLN A 51 -17.20 18.28 0.45
N GLU A 52 -18.07 19.13 -0.13
CA GLU A 52 -18.50 19.02 -1.52
C GLU A 52 -17.41 19.41 -2.52
N ALA A 53 -16.73 20.53 -2.28
CA ALA A 53 -15.79 21.10 -3.23
C ALA A 53 -14.35 20.64 -3.02
N ARG A 54 -13.97 20.22 -1.80
CA ARG A 54 -12.58 19.92 -1.41
C ARG A 54 -11.62 21.01 -1.88
N PRO A 55 -11.68 22.21 -1.28
CA PRO A 55 -10.90 23.34 -1.72
C PRO A 55 -9.38 23.09 -1.53
N ASP A 56 -8.59 23.81 -2.32
CA ASP A 56 -7.12 23.79 -2.24
C ASP A 56 -6.60 24.91 -1.33
N LEU A 57 -7.45 25.92 -1.03
CA LEU A 57 -7.16 27.04 -0.13
C LEU A 57 -8.44 27.61 0.43
N ILE A 58 -8.40 28.09 1.67
CA ILE A 58 -9.50 28.82 2.31
C ILE A 58 -9.01 30.21 2.72
N LEU A 59 -9.71 31.25 2.27
CA LEU A 59 -9.60 32.61 2.80
C LEU A 59 -10.75 32.79 3.78
N LEU A 60 -10.47 33.03 5.06
CA LEU A 60 -11.46 33.01 6.13
C LEU A 60 -11.39 34.29 6.96
N ASP A 61 -12.49 35.03 7.01
CA ASP A 61 -12.62 36.10 7.99
C ASP A 61 -12.76 35.56 9.42
N ILE A 62 -12.24 36.29 10.39
CA ILE A 62 -12.38 35.92 11.80
C ILE A 62 -13.69 36.41 12.38
N ASN A 63 -14.07 37.67 12.08
CA ASN A 63 -15.14 38.37 12.77
C ASN A 63 -16.46 38.25 11.99
N MET A 64 -17.11 37.14 12.07
CA MET A 64 -18.37 36.86 11.41
C MET A 64 -19.52 36.64 12.42
N PRO A 65 -20.76 36.96 12.09
CA PRO A 65 -21.92 36.63 12.92
C PRO A 65 -22.17 35.09 12.95
N HIS A 66 -22.79 34.61 14.02
CA HIS A 66 -23.15 33.22 14.24
C HIS A 66 -21.97 32.27 14.53
N LEU A 67 -20.96 32.20 13.69
CA LEU A 67 -19.76 31.43 13.87
C LEU A 67 -18.55 32.31 13.53
N ASP A 68 -17.64 32.46 14.47
CA ASP A 68 -16.36 33.13 14.21
C ASP A 68 -15.39 32.22 13.44
N GLY A 69 -14.33 32.80 12.88
CA GLY A 69 -13.36 32.07 12.08
C GLY A 69 -12.64 30.96 12.88
N TYR A 70 -12.50 31.11 14.20
CA TYR A 70 -11.88 30.10 15.05
C TYR A 70 -12.79 28.87 15.20
N GLN A 71 -14.09 29.09 15.37
CA GLN A 71 -15.09 28.02 15.44
C GLN A 71 -15.19 27.26 14.12
N VAL A 72 -15.11 27.98 12.98
CA VAL A 72 -15.06 27.34 11.65
C VAL A 72 -13.79 26.46 11.53
N MET A 73 -12.62 26.93 11.95
CA MET A 73 -11.39 26.16 11.91
C MET A 73 -11.48 24.90 12.81
N GLU A 74 -12.10 25.01 13.97
CA GLU A 74 -12.31 23.87 14.88
C GLU A 74 -13.21 22.81 14.24
N GLN A 75 -14.30 23.22 13.57
CA GLN A 75 -15.15 22.29 12.83
C GLN A 75 -14.42 21.61 11.67
N LEU A 76 -13.62 22.35 10.90
CA LEU A 76 -12.82 21.79 9.80
C LEU A 76 -11.77 20.80 10.33
N LYS A 77 -11.12 21.10 11.44
CA LYS A 77 -10.15 20.22 12.10
C LYS A 77 -10.80 18.91 12.57
N ALA A 78 -12.04 18.95 13.03
CA ALA A 78 -12.77 17.76 13.48
C ALA A 78 -13.07 16.77 12.35
N LEU A 79 -12.96 17.17 11.08
CA LEU A 79 -13.10 16.26 9.92
C LEU A 79 -11.95 15.26 9.79
N ASN A 80 -10.81 15.51 10.46
CA ASN A 80 -9.59 14.69 10.35
C ASN A 80 -9.18 14.43 8.89
N ASP A 81 -9.31 15.45 8.04
CA ASP A 81 -8.86 15.35 6.65
C ASP A 81 -7.35 15.08 6.61
N PRO A 82 -6.86 14.02 5.95
CA PRO A 82 -5.44 13.70 5.88
C PRO A 82 -4.63 14.76 5.11
N LEU A 83 -5.29 15.53 4.25
CA LEU A 83 -4.66 16.60 3.47
C LEU A 83 -5.51 17.88 3.52
N PRO A 84 -5.62 18.55 4.69
CA PRO A 84 -6.50 19.68 4.85
C PRO A 84 -6.05 20.88 4.01
N ALA A 85 -7.02 21.62 3.47
CA ALA A 85 -6.75 22.87 2.78
C ALA A 85 -6.11 23.89 3.74
N PRO A 86 -5.04 24.58 3.35
CA PRO A 86 -4.46 25.66 4.15
C PRO A 86 -5.47 26.79 4.31
N ILE A 87 -5.52 27.36 5.52
CA ILE A 87 -6.42 28.46 5.87
C ILE A 87 -5.59 29.72 6.02
N VAL A 88 -5.96 30.76 5.27
CA VAL A 88 -5.47 32.13 5.42
C VAL A 88 -6.52 32.94 6.13
N ILE A 89 -6.18 33.47 7.26
CA ILE A 89 -7.08 34.33 8.04
C ILE A 89 -7.04 35.77 7.50
N LEU A 90 -8.23 36.32 7.35
CA LEU A 90 -8.45 37.75 7.01
C LEU A 90 -8.82 38.49 8.31
N THR A 91 -8.07 39.53 8.69
CA THR A 91 -8.30 40.20 9.97
C THR A 91 -8.06 41.70 9.92
N ALA A 92 -8.90 42.46 10.60
CA ALA A 92 -8.68 43.88 10.85
C ALA A 92 -7.80 44.13 12.10
N GLN A 93 -7.46 43.09 12.84
CA GLN A 93 -6.71 43.20 14.09
C GLN A 93 -5.21 42.98 13.82
N HIS A 94 -4.37 43.95 14.22
CA HIS A 94 -2.92 43.97 13.94
C HIS A 94 -2.07 43.56 15.16
N GLY A 95 -2.63 42.98 16.23
CA GLY A 95 -1.89 42.63 17.44
C GLY A 95 -1.17 41.27 17.32
N ARG A 96 0.07 41.19 17.83
CA ARG A 96 0.89 39.97 17.83
C ARG A 96 0.16 38.79 18.51
N ASP A 97 -0.61 39.06 19.55
CA ASP A 97 -1.32 38.02 20.31
C ASP A 97 -2.46 37.39 19.49
N TYR A 98 -3.16 38.16 18.68
CA TYR A 98 -4.19 37.64 17.76
C TYR A 98 -3.60 36.75 16.68
N LEU A 99 -2.42 37.14 16.19
CA LEU A 99 -1.67 36.38 15.20
C LEU A 99 -1.25 35.02 15.73
N LEU A 100 -0.67 34.99 16.93
CA LEU A 100 -0.25 33.76 17.58
C LEU A 100 -1.43 32.86 17.89
N LYS A 101 -2.58 33.44 18.30
CA LYS A 101 -3.82 32.70 18.51
C LYS A 101 -4.34 32.05 17.23
N ALA A 102 -4.32 32.76 16.10
CA ALA A 102 -4.75 32.26 14.81
C ALA A 102 -3.88 31.08 14.33
N LEU A 103 -2.57 31.20 14.41
CA LEU A 103 -1.63 30.14 14.05
C LEU A 103 -1.77 28.92 14.99
N ALA A 104 -1.95 29.16 16.29
CA ALA A 104 -2.19 28.08 17.25
C ALA A 104 -3.52 27.33 16.99
N ALA A 105 -4.52 28.03 16.47
CA ALA A 105 -5.80 27.44 16.08
C ALA A 105 -5.73 26.63 14.75
N GLY A 106 -4.61 26.72 14.02
CA GLY A 106 -4.39 25.94 12.80
C GLY A 106 -4.40 26.74 11.51
N ALA A 107 -4.48 28.10 11.58
CA ALA A 107 -4.28 28.92 10.40
C ALA A 107 -2.85 28.75 9.85
N ARG A 108 -2.71 28.74 8.53
CA ARG A 108 -1.41 28.61 7.89
C ARG A 108 -0.73 29.96 7.67
N ASP A 109 -1.54 31.01 7.48
CA ASP A 109 -1.09 32.36 7.29
C ASP A 109 -2.23 33.36 7.61
N PHE A 110 -1.94 34.66 7.52
CA PHE A 110 -2.94 35.73 7.74
C PHE A 110 -2.69 36.91 6.80
N VAL A 111 -3.74 37.68 6.53
CA VAL A 111 -3.70 38.95 5.76
C VAL A 111 -4.49 40.02 6.49
N GLY A 112 -3.89 41.18 6.67
CA GLY A 112 -4.55 42.32 7.32
C GLY A 112 -5.56 43.03 6.42
N LYS A 113 -6.65 43.51 6.99
CA LYS A 113 -7.58 44.43 6.33
C LYS A 113 -7.14 45.88 6.65
N PRO A 114 -7.08 46.84 5.70
CA PRO A 114 -7.46 46.68 4.29
C PRO A 114 -6.44 45.85 3.50
N PHE A 115 -6.91 45.03 2.56
CA PHE A 115 -6.08 44.08 1.82
C PHE A 115 -5.08 44.80 0.90
N ASP A 116 -3.78 44.52 1.09
CA ASP A 116 -2.79 44.79 0.05
C ASP A 116 -2.89 43.70 -1.02
N ARG A 117 -3.12 44.09 -2.27
CA ARG A 117 -3.30 43.17 -3.39
C ARG A 117 -2.09 42.28 -3.64
N ALA A 118 -0.89 42.88 -3.61
CA ALA A 118 0.34 42.17 -3.92
C ALA A 118 0.66 41.15 -2.81
N GLU A 119 0.49 41.53 -1.55
CA GLU A 119 0.67 40.67 -0.41
C GLU A 119 -0.30 39.48 -0.44
N LEU A 120 -1.59 39.72 -0.60
CA LEU A 120 -2.61 38.65 -0.66
C LEU A 120 -2.30 37.63 -1.76
N LEU A 121 -2.07 38.11 -2.99
CA LEU A 121 -1.85 37.23 -4.13
C LEU A 121 -0.54 36.45 -4.02
N MET A 122 0.51 36.99 -3.44
CA MET A 122 1.76 36.28 -3.17
C MET A 122 1.56 35.16 -2.14
N ARG A 123 0.84 35.43 -1.05
CA ARG A 123 0.53 34.41 -0.01
C ARG A 123 -0.34 33.29 -0.55
N VAL A 124 -1.41 33.64 -1.27
CA VAL A 124 -2.29 32.67 -1.94
C VAL A 124 -1.49 31.77 -2.86
N ARG A 125 -0.65 32.34 -3.73
CA ARG A 125 0.19 31.57 -4.65
C ARG A 125 1.13 30.61 -3.93
N ASN A 126 1.86 31.09 -2.91
CA ASN A 126 2.82 30.26 -2.18
C ASN A 126 2.14 29.09 -1.47
N LEU A 127 0.97 29.32 -0.89
CA LEU A 127 0.21 28.28 -0.20
C LEU A 127 -0.39 27.27 -1.17
N LEU A 128 -0.90 27.73 -2.31
CA LEU A 128 -1.40 26.83 -3.36
C LEU A 128 -0.27 25.99 -3.97
N ASP A 129 0.91 26.59 -4.26
CA ASP A 129 2.09 25.86 -4.73
C ASP A 129 2.46 24.72 -3.77
N ALA A 130 2.48 25.01 -2.47
CA ALA A 130 2.78 24.01 -1.45
C ALA A 130 1.68 22.92 -1.33
N GLN A 131 0.40 23.33 -1.34
CA GLN A 131 -0.73 22.40 -1.23
C GLN A 131 -0.81 21.45 -2.42
N LEU A 132 -0.69 21.97 -3.64
CA LEU A 132 -0.71 21.16 -4.84
C LEU A 132 0.48 20.19 -4.89
N ALA A 133 1.68 20.64 -4.46
CA ALA A 133 2.84 19.75 -4.36
C ALA A 133 2.58 18.59 -3.37
N HIS A 134 2.04 18.89 -2.19
CA HIS A 134 1.67 17.86 -1.22
C HIS A 134 0.63 16.89 -1.79
N ARG A 135 -0.39 17.38 -2.48
CA ARG A 135 -1.42 16.56 -3.12
C ARG A 135 -0.82 15.61 -4.15
N MET A 136 0.05 16.12 -5.04
CA MET A 136 0.72 15.29 -6.04
C MET A 136 1.57 14.18 -5.41
N VAL A 137 2.31 14.50 -4.34
CA VAL A 137 3.12 13.51 -3.61
C VAL A 137 2.22 12.44 -2.98
N ASN A 138 1.10 12.83 -2.39
CA ASN A 138 0.16 11.89 -1.79
C ASN A 138 -0.48 10.98 -2.85
N ASP A 139 -0.96 11.54 -3.96
CA ASP A 139 -1.53 10.77 -5.07
C ASP A 139 -0.51 9.78 -5.66
N GLN A 140 0.75 10.19 -5.81
CA GLN A 140 1.83 9.32 -6.27
C GLN A 140 2.12 8.20 -5.27
N LYS A 141 2.07 8.49 -3.97
CA LYS A 141 2.27 7.50 -2.91
C LYS A 141 1.20 6.42 -2.98
N ASP A 142 -0.09 6.81 -3.09
CA ASP A 142 -1.20 5.86 -3.15
C ASP A 142 -1.08 4.93 -4.39
N VAL A 143 -0.72 5.49 -5.55
CA VAL A 143 -0.46 4.71 -6.77
C VAL A 143 0.72 3.76 -6.59
N LEU A 144 1.79 4.21 -5.95
CA LEU A 144 2.98 3.38 -5.72
C LEU A 144 2.69 2.24 -4.73
N GLU A 145 1.96 2.50 -3.65
CA GLU A 145 1.55 1.48 -2.67
C GLU A 145 0.71 0.38 -3.34
N GLU A 146 -0.24 0.75 -4.20
CA GLU A 146 -1.03 -0.22 -4.95
C GLU A 146 -0.16 -1.01 -5.96
N MET A 147 0.75 -0.36 -6.68
CA MET A 147 1.69 -1.07 -7.56
C MET A 147 2.57 -2.06 -6.80
N VAL A 148 3.09 -1.67 -5.64
CA VAL A 148 3.90 -2.56 -4.79
C VAL A 148 3.07 -3.77 -4.35
N ARG A 149 1.83 -3.55 -3.91
CA ARG A 149 0.91 -4.62 -3.51
C ARG A 149 0.69 -5.62 -4.66
N VAL A 150 0.34 -5.13 -5.84
CA VAL A 150 0.07 -5.98 -7.02
C VAL A 150 1.33 -6.74 -7.43
N ARG A 151 2.48 -6.08 -7.49
CA ARG A 151 3.74 -6.71 -7.89
C ARG A 151 4.24 -7.75 -6.89
N THR A 152 4.03 -7.51 -5.60
CA THR A 152 4.38 -8.49 -4.57
C THR A 152 3.54 -9.76 -4.71
N GLU A 153 2.24 -9.61 -4.98
CA GLU A 153 1.35 -10.75 -5.22
C GLU A 153 1.74 -11.52 -6.50
N GLU A 154 1.99 -10.82 -7.62
CA GLU A 154 2.45 -11.46 -8.86
C GLU A 154 3.76 -12.25 -8.66
N LEU A 155 4.72 -11.68 -7.94
CA LEU A 155 5.98 -12.35 -7.61
C LEU A 155 5.76 -13.58 -6.75
N HIS A 156 4.88 -13.48 -5.75
CA HIS A 156 4.52 -14.61 -4.90
C HIS A 156 3.94 -15.75 -5.73
N GLN A 157 2.94 -15.48 -6.54
CA GLN A 157 2.30 -16.47 -7.40
C GLN A 157 3.30 -17.09 -8.41
N THR A 158 4.16 -16.27 -9.00
CA THR A 158 5.19 -16.76 -9.92
C THR A 158 6.17 -17.71 -9.24
N ARG A 159 6.63 -17.38 -8.01
CA ARG A 159 7.49 -18.26 -7.22
C ARG A 159 6.82 -19.61 -6.97
N LEU A 160 5.57 -19.62 -6.54
CA LEU A 160 4.82 -20.85 -6.27
C LEU A 160 4.66 -21.71 -7.54
N GLN A 161 4.40 -21.06 -8.68
CA GLN A 161 4.31 -21.77 -9.97
C GLN A 161 5.65 -22.40 -10.38
N VAL A 162 6.76 -21.69 -10.19
CA VAL A 162 8.10 -22.24 -10.50
C VAL A 162 8.41 -23.44 -9.64
N VAL A 163 8.18 -23.34 -8.33
CA VAL A 163 8.39 -24.45 -7.38
C VAL A 163 7.55 -25.68 -7.78
N ARG A 164 6.26 -25.46 -8.06
CA ARG A 164 5.37 -26.54 -8.50
C ARG A 164 5.84 -27.20 -9.79
N ARG A 165 6.30 -26.41 -10.78
CA ARG A 165 6.81 -26.94 -12.05
C ARG A 165 8.11 -27.71 -11.87
N LEU A 166 9.00 -27.29 -10.95
CA LEU A 166 10.22 -28.02 -10.63
C LEU A 166 9.91 -29.39 -10.01
N GLY A 167 8.99 -29.46 -9.06
CA GLY A 167 8.51 -30.73 -8.51
C GLY A 167 7.93 -31.65 -9.60
N GLN A 168 7.06 -31.12 -10.46
CA GLN A 168 6.52 -31.86 -11.60
C GLN A 168 7.60 -32.37 -12.55
N ALA A 169 8.61 -31.54 -12.86
CA ALA A 169 9.69 -31.94 -13.76
C ALA A 169 10.56 -33.09 -13.19
N ALA A 170 10.76 -33.12 -11.87
CA ALA A 170 11.46 -34.23 -11.23
C ALA A 170 10.72 -35.57 -11.38
N GLU A 171 9.40 -35.55 -11.22
CA GLU A 171 8.56 -36.77 -11.36
C GLU A 171 8.38 -37.21 -12.84
N PHE A 172 8.48 -36.29 -13.80
CA PHE A 172 8.39 -36.68 -15.22
C PHE A 172 9.42 -37.74 -15.63
N ARG A 173 10.54 -37.83 -14.87
CA ARG A 173 11.57 -38.87 -15.08
C ARG A 173 11.16 -40.26 -14.59
N ASP A 174 10.21 -40.34 -13.64
CA ASP A 174 9.80 -41.59 -12.97
C ASP A 174 8.49 -42.17 -13.50
N ASN A 175 8.00 -41.73 -14.66
CA ASN A 175 6.73 -42.14 -15.27
C ASN A 175 5.48 -41.94 -14.35
N GLU A 176 5.58 -41.18 -13.27
CA GLU A 176 4.44 -40.80 -12.47
C GLU A 176 3.65 -39.64 -13.14
N THR A 177 2.33 -39.69 -13.02
CA THR A 177 1.50 -38.65 -13.62
C THR A 177 1.49 -37.41 -12.74
N GLY A 178 1.68 -36.23 -13.33
CA GLY A 178 1.65 -34.94 -12.58
C GLY A 178 0.38 -34.69 -11.75
N LEU A 179 -0.67 -35.53 -11.90
CA LEU A 179 -1.86 -35.56 -11.05
C LEU A 179 -1.59 -36.19 -9.66
N HIS A 180 -0.55 -37.06 -9.55
CA HIS A 180 -0.15 -37.65 -8.27
C HIS A 180 0.30 -36.56 -7.29
N ILE A 181 1.21 -35.68 -7.70
CA ILE A 181 1.72 -34.57 -6.89
C ILE A 181 0.59 -33.70 -6.35
N VAL A 182 -0.35 -33.33 -7.24
CA VAL A 182 -1.46 -32.46 -6.86
C VAL A 182 -2.30 -33.10 -5.76
N ARG A 183 -2.65 -34.36 -5.94
CA ARG A 183 -3.44 -35.11 -4.94
C ARG A 183 -2.70 -35.27 -3.61
N MET A 184 -1.44 -35.69 -3.68
CA MET A 184 -0.60 -35.90 -2.50
C MET A 184 -0.47 -34.60 -1.69
N SER A 185 -0.15 -33.48 -2.34
CA SER A 185 -0.04 -32.17 -1.69
C SER A 185 -1.35 -31.73 -1.04
N GLN A 186 -2.49 -31.99 -1.70
CA GLN A 186 -3.81 -31.68 -1.13
C GLN A 186 -4.11 -32.57 0.10
N TYR A 187 -3.80 -33.85 0.05
CA TYR A 187 -3.99 -34.73 1.20
C TYR A 187 -3.07 -34.37 2.37
N ALA A 188 -1.80 -34.04 2.11
CA ALA A 188 -0.88 -33.57 3.15
C ALA A 188 -1.42 -32.31 3.82
N THR A 189 -1.94 -31.36 3.03
CA THR A 189 -2.55 -30.13 3.53
C THR A 189 -3.81 -30.38 4.36
N LEU A 190 -4.68 -31.28 3.93
CA LEU A 190 -5.89 -31.67 4.67
C LEU A 190 -5.54 -32.30 6.02
N LEU A 191 -4.53 -33.17 6.04
CA LEU A 191 -4.03 -33.78 7.28
C LEU A 191 -3.43 -32.73 8.21
N ALA A 192 -2.59 -31.83 7.71
CA ALA A 192 -2.02 -30.74 8.50
C ALA A 192 -3.10 -29.85 9.14
N ARG A 193 -4.13 -29.52 8.37
CA ARG A 193 -5.30 -28.76 8.88
C ARG A 193 -6.05 -29.54 9.96
N SER A 194 -6.25 -30.85 9.78
CA SER A 194 -6.90 -31.70 10.75
C SER A 194 -6.11 -31.85 12.05
N LEU A 195 -4.79 -31.67 11.99
CA LEU A 195 -3.88 -31.67 13.13
C LEU A 195 -3.77 -30.27 13.80
N GLY A 196 -4.54 -29.28 13.35
CA GLY A 196 -4.60 -27.96 13.95
C GLY A 196 -3.56 -26.97 13.44
N TRP A 197 -2.92 -27.23 12.30
CA TRP A 197 -2.03 -26.25 11.69
C TRP A 197 -2.83 -25.01 11.22
N ASN A 198 -2.24 -23.84 11.33
CA ASN A 198 -2.85 -22.61 10.85
C ASN A 198 -2.84 -22.55 9.31
N ASP A 199 -3.64 -21.64 8.73
CA ASP A 199 -3.80 -21.55 7.27
C ASP A 199 -2.49 -21.26 6.55
N ALA A 200 -1.61 -20.41 7.11
CA ALA A 200 -0.32 -20.08 6.51
C ALA A 200 0.62 -21.29 6.44
N ASP A 201 0.66 -22.13 7.47
CA ASP A 201 1.46 -23.34 7.48
C ASP A 201 0.84 -24.44 6.59
N CYS A 202 -0.48 -24.50 6.49
CA CYS A 202 -1.19 -25.38 5.53
C CYS A 202 -0.86 -24.98 4.08
N GLU A 203 -0.77 -23.68 3.78
CA GLU A 203 -0.38 -23.19 2.46
C GLU A 203 1.09 -23.53 2.15
N LEU A 204 1.98 -23.38 3.12
CA LEU A 204 3.38 -23.82 2.99
C LEU A 204 3.47 -25.31 2.70
N MET A 205 2.71 -26.16 3.40
CA MET A 205 2.64 -27.61 3.16
C MET A 205 2.19 -27.91 1.73
N LEU A 206 1.16 -27.23 1.23
CA LEU A 206 0.63 -27.41 -0.13
C LEU A 206 1.70 -27.17 -1.19
N HIS A 207 2.55 -26.15 -0.96
CA HIS A 207 3.55 -25.73 -1.94
C HIS A 207 4.93 -26.40 -1.75
N ALA A 208 5.26 -26.86 -0.55
CA ALA A 208 6.51 -27.57 -0.25
C ALA A 208 6.44 -29.06 -0.63
N SER A 209 5.31 -29.73 -0.40
CA SER A 209 5.14 -31.15 -0.66
C SER A 209 5.45 -31.61 -2.09
N PRO A 210 5.21 -30.83 -3.16
CA PRO A 210 5.59 -31.20 -4.51
C PRO A 210 7.10 -31.46 -4.72
N MET A 211 7.93 -31.00 -3.82
CA MET A 211 9.40 -31.13 -3.93
C MET A 211 9.97 -32.34 -3.19
N HIS A 212 9.13 -33.20 -2.58
CA HIS A 212 9.63 -34.35 -1.79
C HIS A 212 10.61 -35.22 -2.56
N ASP A 213 10.35 -35.46 -3.83
CA ASP A 213 11.11 -36.35 -4.73
C ASP A 213 12.06 -35.63 -5.69
N ILE A 214 12.33 -34.33 -5.48
CA ILE A 214 13.19 -33.55 -6.38
C ILE A 214 14.59 -34.16 -6.53
N GLY A 215 15.07 -34.86 -5.52
CA GLY A 215 16.38 -35.52 -5.54
C GLY A 215 16.48 -36.72 -6.51
N LYS A 216 15.36 -37.25 -7.02
CA LYS A 216 15.36 -38.26 -8.07
C LYS A 216 16.10 -37.81 -9.34
N ILE A 217 16.26 -36.49 -9.51
CA ILE A 217 17.06 -35.93 -10.59
C ILE A 217 18.52 -36.40 -10.56
N GLY A 218 19.05 -36.71 -9.39
CA GLY A 218 20.42 -37.23 -9.19
C GLY A 218 20.53 -38.75 -9.30
N ILE A 219 19.45 -39.48 -9.46
CA ILE A 219 19.48 -40.95 -9.57
C ILE A 219 19.75 -41.38 -11.04
N PRO A 220 20.66 -42.30 -11.31
CA PRO A 220 20.95 -42.79 -12.66
C PRO A 220 19.71 -43.47 -13.28
N ASP A 221 19.46 -43.22 -14.58
CA ASP A 221 18.30 -43.79 -15.31
C ASP A 221 18.27 -45.33 -15.28
N ALA A 222 19.42 -45.97 -15.26
CA ALA A 222 19.53 -47.42 -15.17
C ALA A 222 18.94 -48.00 -13.88
N ILE A 223 18.86 -47.18 -12.81
CA ILE A 223 18.24 -47.54 -11.52
C ILE A 223 16.82 -47.00 -11.46
N LEU A 224 16.61 -45.73 -11.78
CA LEU A 224 15.34 -45.06 -11.70
C LEU A 224 14.26 -45.72 -12.59
N LEU A 225 14.66 -46.09 -13.81
CA LEU A 225 13.76 -46.65 -14.83
C LEU A 225 13.88 -48.18 -14.98
N LYS A 226 14.56 -48.85 -14.03
CA LYS A 226 14.77 -50.31 -14.09
C LYS A 226 13.45 -51.06 -14.06
N PRO A 227 13.14 -51.87 -15.10
CA PRO A 227 11.96 -52.71 -15.06
C PRO A 227 12.16 -53.89 -14.05
N GLY A 228 11.48 -53.83 -12.91
CA GLY A 228 11.54 -54.89 -11.91
C GLY A 228 12.08 -54.43 -10.54
N LYS A 229 12.48 -55.39 -9.71
CA LYS A 229 12.98 -55.09 -8.37
C LYS A 229 14.42 -54.61 -8.42
N LEU A 230 14.76 -53.63 -7.59
CA LEU A 230 16.13 -53.17 -7.41
C LEU A 230 16.91 -54.15 -6.58
N GLU A 231 18.16 -54.40 -6.96
CA GLU A 231 19.12 -55.12 -6.17
C GLU A 231 19.53 -54.31 -4.91
N PRO A 232 20.06 -54.98 -3.84
CA PRO A 232 20.36 -54.24 -2.61
C PRO A 232 21.27 -53.02 -2.79
N HIS A 233 22.27 -53.07 -3.69
CA HIS A 233 23.17 -52.00 -3.99
C HIS A 233 22.48 -50.83 -4.79
N GLU A 234 21.58 -51.20 -5.68
CA GLU A 234 20.77 -50.23 -6.45
C GLU A 234 19.76 -49.54 -5.54
N TRP A 235 19.16 -50.28 -4.61
CA TRP A 235 18.28 -49.75 -3.60
C TRP A 235 18.98 -48.69 -2.70
N ALA A 236 20.21 -48.99 -2.27
CA ALA A 236 21.01 -48.05 -1.52
C ALA A 236 21.29 -46.75 -2.28
N ILE A 237 21.49 -46.84 -3.63
CA ILE A 237 21.61 -45.65 -4.47
C ILE A 237 20.24 -44.93 -4.58
N MET A 238 19.13 -45.65 -4.77
CA MET A 238 17.80 -45.05 -4.83
C MET A 238 17.47 -44.23 -3.56
N GLN A 239 17.81 -44.74 -2.39
CA GLN A 239 17.55 -44.09 -1.11
C GLN A 239 18.28 -42.74 -0.99
N THR A 240 19.36 -42.51 -1.74
CA THR A 240 20.10 -41.24 -1.70
C THR A 240 19.29 -40.06 -2.24
N HIS A 241 18.18 -40.29 -2.97
CA HIS A 241 17.37 -39.17 -3.48
C HIS A 241 16.86 -38.25 -2.36
N ALA A 242 16.59 -38.79 -1.16
CA ALA A 242 16.14 -37.98 -0.03
C ALA A 242 17.22 -36.95 0.37
N GLN A 243 18.48 -37.39 0.51
CA GLN A 243 19.61 -36.51 0.81
C GLN A 243 19.90 -35.55 -0.35
N ILE A 244 19.93 -36.05 -1.60
CA ILE A 244 20.16 -35.22 -2.78
C ILE A 244 19.09 -34.12 -2.88
N GLY A 245 17.82 -34.46 -2.62
CA GLY A 245 16.73 -33.50 -2.61
C GLY A 245 16.90 -32.42 -1.54
N ALA A 246 17.27 -32.81 -0.33
CA ALA A 246 17.61 -31.91 0.76
C ALA A 246 18.76 -30.97 0.38
N ASP A 247 19.87 -31.51 -0.18
CA ASP A 247 21.03 -30.75 -0.59
C ASP A 247 20.70 -29.73 -1.70
N LEU A 248 19.84 -30.07 -2.65
CA LEU A 248 19.35 -29.18 -3.72
C LEU A 248 18.49 -28.02 -3.18
N LEU A 249 17.77 -28.23 -2.08
CA LEU A 249 16.90 -27.25 -1.46
C LEU A 249 17.59 -26.46 -0.34
N ALA A 250 18.83 -26.81 -0.01
CA ALA A 250 19.61 -26.13 1.01
C ALA A 250 20.10 -24.74 0.56
N GLY A 251 20.41 -23.87 1.52
CA GLY A 251 21.09 -22.58 1.26
C GLY A 251 20.14 -21.39 1.09
N ASP A 252 18.84 -21.56 1.18
CA ASP A 252 17.86 -20.46 1.21
C ASP A 252 17.06 -20.48 2.52
N ASP A 253 16.93 -19.30 3.17
CA ASP A 253 16.26 -19.15 4.46
C ASP A 253 14.74 -18.91 4.37
N THR A 254 14.14 -19.05 3.19
CA THR A 254 12.70 -18.93 3.07
C THR A 254 11.96 -20.07 3.78
N ARG A 255 10.84 -19.76 4.46
CA ARG A 255 10.03 -20.77 5.15
C ARG A 255 9.60 -21.92 4.23
N LEU A 256 9.32 -21.60 2.95
CA LEU A 256 8.92 -22.58 1.95
C LEU A 256 10.02 -23.56 1.64
N LEU A 257 11.25 -23.09 1.34
CA LEU A 257 12.37 -23.97 1.00
C LEU A 257 12.88 -24.75 2.21
N ARG A 258 12.86 -24.17 3.41
CA ARG A 258 13.15 -24.92 4.63
C ARG A 258 12.19 -26.09 4.84
N LEU A 259 10.88 -25.86 4.71
CA LEU A 259 9.90 -26.95 4.83
C LEU A 259 10.06 -27.97 3.71
N ALA A 260 10.34 -27.55 2.48
CA ALA A 260 10.60 -28.44 1.36
C ALA A 260 11.86 -29.30 1.57
N HIS A 261 12.92 -28.72 2.11
CA HIS A 261 14.15 -29.43 2.53
C HIS A 261 13.83 -30.54 3.56
N GLU A 262 13.11 -30.17 4.62
CA GLU A 262 12.67 -31.09 5.66
C GLU A 262 11.82 -32.25 5.08
N ILE A 263 10.90 -31.92 4.19
CA ILE A 263 10.06 -32.92 3.52
C ILE A 263 10.90 -33.82 2.62
N ALA A 264 11.78 -33.25 1.77
CA ALA A 264 12.61 -34.02 0.88
C ALA A 264 13.54 -34.98 1.64
N LEU A 265 14.09 -34.53 2.77
CA LEU A 265 14.97 -35.36 3.58
C LEU A 265 14.19 -36.51 4.26
N ASN A 266 13.00 -36.21 4.83
CA ASN A 266 12.38 -37.10 5.82
C ASN A 266 11.10 -37.82 5.35
N HIS A 267 10.66 -37.67 4.07
CA HIS A 267 9.38 -38.25 3.61
C HIS A 267 9.34 -39.79 3.59
N HIS A 268 10.49 -40.44 3.69
CA HIS A 268 10.62 -41.85 3.84
C HIS A 268 10.91 -42.32 5.28
N GLU A 269 11.00 -41.38 6.22
CA GLU A 269 11.12 -41.71 7.63
C GLU A 269 9.86 -42.39 8.16
N LYS A 270 10.07 -43.28 9.14
CA LYS A 270 8.99 -43.96 9.84
C LYS A 270 9.03 -43.67 11.33
N TRP A 271 7.86 -43.70 11.97
CA TRP A 271 7.74 -43.47 13.41
C TRP A 271 8.59 -44.39 14.28
N ASP A 272 8.80 -45.63 13.84
CA ASP A 272 9.61 -46.64 14.51
C ASP A 272 11.13 -46.54 14.23
N GLY A 273 11.55 -45.59 13.46
CA GLY A 273 12.97 -45.40 13.07
C GLY A 273 13.48 -46.41 12.05
N SER A 274 12.60 -47.19 11.40
CA SER A 274 13.00 -48.15 10.35
C SER A 274 12.97 -47.51 8.95
N GLY A 275 12.73 -46.21 8.85
CA GLY A 275 12.79 -45.45 7.62
C GLY A 275 14.22 -45.03 7.22
N TYR A 276 14.32 -44.09 6.29
CA TYR A 276 15.58 -43.48 5.86
C TYR A 276 15.39 -41.98 5.58
N PRO A 277 16.51 -41.21 5.67
CA PRO A 277 17.91 -41.53 5.59
C PRO A 277 18.46 -42.34 6.73
#